data_4a587520d48c202c19c51b3ffd49b093
#
_entry.id   4a587520d48c202c19c51b3ffd49b093
#
_cell.length_a   1.000
_cell.length_b   1.000
_cell.length_c   1.000
_cell.angle_alpha   90.00
_cell.angle_beta   90.00
_cell.angle_gamma   90.00
#
_symmetry.space_group_name_H-M   'P 1'
#
loop_
_entity.id
_entity.type
_entity.pdbx_description
1 polymer ?
#
loop_
_entity_poly.entity_id
_entity_poly.type
_entity_poly.pdbx_seq_one_letter_code
_entity_poly.pdbx_strand_id
1 'polypeptide(L)'
;MSAFTEDMLKSMAKVEATRAQRLHASIERFTAEEKDELLKEFHPDYSSKGFKVLEVGPNKGQKVPVELAQLLEGKSRLQDVELDLEKVDYDVDVLVIGGGGAGASAALEAHNGGANVLVVTKLRMGDANTMMAEGGIQAADKGNDSPAQHYLDAFGGGHYKNIPELLEELVTNGPLAIDWLSKLGVMFDKEQDGTMVTTHGGGTSRKRMHACADYTGAEIMRVLRDEVQNRGIPVLEFSPAVELLLDEEGKTAGAVLWDFDAQEYKVVRAKCVIMATGGAGRLHYQGFPTSNHYGATADGLVMAYRAGAPLIYADAIQYHPTGVAYPAQIYGALVTEKVRSIGAQLVNSEGEIFMHPLETRDVAAASIIRECTARGKGVKALDGVALWLDTPLIEMLHGEGTITKRIPGMLRMYAKFGIDLRKEPILIYPTLHYQNGGILIDKDAETKLPGLFVAGEAVGGIHGTNRLMGNSLLDIIVFGRIAGTKAAEAAKSVKLGKLSLEHVRRYAEEEKAAGVQGELSPKLLPVYTHGRDVR
;
A
#
# COMPACT_ATOMS: atom_id res chain seq x y z
N MET A 1 19.04 17.86 26.93
CA MET A 1 17.70 18.44 26.86
C MET A 1 16.78 17.33 26.39
N SER A 2 15.57 17.22 26.97
CA SER A 2 14.58 16.24 26.48
C SER A 2 14.18 16.55 25.02
N ALA A 3 13.91 15.52 24.25
CA ALA A 3 13.38 15.67 22.90
C ALA A 3 11.93 16.22 22.88
N PHE A 4 11.21 16.12 24.01
CA PHE A 4 9.80 16.48 24.15
C PHE A 4 9.60 17.88 24.76
N THR A 5 8.46 18.51 24.43
CA THR A 5 8.03 19.79 25.04
C THR A 5 7.57 19.59 26.49
N GLU A 6 7.45 20.68 27.26
CA GLU A 6 6.95 20.61 28.64
C GLU A 6 5.57 19.99 28.76
N ASP A 7 4.64 20.30 27.86
CA ASP A 7 3.28 19.74 27.89
C ASP A 7 3.28 18.26 27.53
N MET A 8 4.12 17.83 26.59
CA MET A 8 4.34 16.41 26.31
C MET A 8 4.89 15.68 27.53
N LEU A 9 5.88 16.25 28.22
CA LEU A 9 6.47 15.65 29.41
C LEU A 9 5.46 15.54 30.57
N LYS A 10 4.61 16.55 30.78
CA LYS A 10 3.51 16.48 31.78
C LYS A 10 2.54 15.35 31.49
N SER A 11 2.16 15.18 30.22
CA SER A 11 1.27 14.08 29.81
C SER A 11 1.97 12.72 29.91
N MET A 12 3.24 12.63 29.51
CA MET A 12 4.06 11.42 29.62
C MET A 12 4.15 10.91 31.07
N ALA A 13 4.29 11.80 32.03
CA ALA A 13 4.30 11.43 33.45
C ALA A 13 3.00 10.74 33.89
N LYS A 14 1.84 11.13 33.34
CA LYS A 14 0.55 10.44 33.59
C LYS A 14 0.52 9.03 32.98
N VAL A 15 1.07 8.88 31.76
CA VAL A 15 1.21 7.58 31.10
C VAL A 15 2.10 6.65 31.93
N GLU A 16 3.21 7.14 32.44
CA GLU A 16 4.13 6.38 33.31
C GLU A 16 3.45 5.96 34.62
N ALA A 17 2.73 6.88 35.26
CA ALA A 17 2.04 6.63 36.52
C ALA A 17 0.97 5.53 36.43
N THR A 18 0.32 5.37 35.27
CA THR A 18 -0.73 4.36 35.06
C THR A 18 -0.20 3.06 34.48
N ARG A 19 1.06 3.00 33.99
CA ARG A 19 1.62 1.87 33.24
C ARG A 19 1.52 0.53 33.99
N ALA A 20 1.86 0.50 35.27
CA ALA A 20 1.80 -0.71 36.08
C ALA A 20 0.38 -1.26 36.23
N GLN A 21 -0.63 -0.40 36.34
CA GLN A 21 -2.04 -0.79 36.40
C GLN A 21 -2.53 -1.33 35.06
N ARG A 22 -2.10 -0.67 33.96
CA ARG A 22 -2.46 -1.04 32.59
C ARG A 22 -1.83 -2.36 32.13
N LEU A 23 -0.75 -2.82 32.77
CA LEU A 23 -0.10 -4.11 32.48
C LEU A 23 -1.08 -5.29 32.61
N HIS A 24 -2.02 -5.20 33.53
CA HIS A 24 -3.01 -6.24 33.82
C HIS A 24 -4.43 -5.89 33.31
N ALA A 25 -4.58 -4.74 32.66
CA ALA A 25 -5.88 -4.32 32.17
C ALA A 25 -6.24 -5.09 30.88
N SER A 26 -7.47 -5.60 30.82
CA SER A 26 -8.09 -6.15 29.62
C SER A 26 -9.14 -5.19 29.13
N ILE A 27 -9.10 -4.87 27.83
CA ILE A 27 -10.17 -4.12 27.18
C ILE A 27 -10.83 -5.04 26.16
N GLU A 28 -12.16 -5.10 26.23
CA GLU A 28 -12.95 -5.82 25.25
C GLU A 28 -12.92 -5.12 23.89
N ARG A 29 -13.12 -5.89 22.83
CA ARG A 29 -13.28 -5.34 21.49
C ARG A 29 -14.66 -4.69 21.37
N PHE A 30 -14.74 -3.66 20.54
CA PHE A 30 -16.03 -3.06 20.20
C PHE A 30 -16.97 -4.09 19.57
N THR A 31 -18.27 -3.97 19.89
CA THR A 31 -19.32 -4.72 19.17
C THR A 31 -19.43 -4.27 17.72
N ALA A 32 -20.18 -4.99 16.90
CA ALA A 32 -20.40 -4.62 15.51
C ALA A 32 -21.10 -3.26 15.39
N GLU A 33 -22.08 -3.00 16.24
CA GLU A 33 -22.84 -1.76 16.28
C GLU A 33 -21.95 -0.57 16.68
N GLU A 34 -21.14 -0.72 17.74
CA GLU A 34 -20.19 0.31 18.18
C GLU A 34 -19.14 0.64 17.11
N LYS A 35 -18.68 -0.38 16.36
CA LYS A 35 -17.77 -0.17 15.23
C LYS A 35 -18.42 0.63 14.11
N ASP A 36 -19.64 0.27 13.76
CA ASP A 36 -20.41 0.93 12.70
C ASP A 36 -20.66 2.42 13.01
N GLU A 37 -21.08 2.73 14.24
CA GLU A 37 -21.27 4.10 14.71
C GLU A 37 -19.96 4.89 14.69
N LEU A 38 -18.89 4.30 15.24
CA LEU A 38 -17.58 4.91 15.31
C LEU A 38 -17.02 5.24 13.92
N LEU A 39 -17.12 4.30 12.96
CA LEU A 39 -16.66 4.50 11.60
C LEU A 39 -17.44 5.62 10.90
N LYS A 40 -18.76 5.60 10.96
CA LYS A 40 -19.63 6.60 10.33
C LYS A 40 -19.35 8.03 10.84
N GLU A 41 -19.00 8.17 12.11
CA GLU A 41 -18.81 9.47 12.73
C GLU A 41 -17.36 9.99 12.60
N PHE A 42 -16.36 9.12 12.67
CA PHE A 42 -14.97 9.52 12.81
C PHE A 42 -14.01 9.02 11.72
N HIS A 43 -14.38 8.02 10.92
CA HIS A 43 -13.48 7.55 9.87
C HIS A 43 -13.52 8.51 8.66
N PRO A 44 -12.36 8.92 8.10
CA PRO A 44 -12.30 9.91 7.02
C PRO A 44 -13.09 9.53 5.76
N ASP A 45 -13.25 8.25 5.43
CA ASP A 45 -14.00 7.78 4.25
C ASP A 45 -15.49 8.08 4.32
N TYR A 46 -16.03 8.36 5.50
CA TYR A 46 -17.43 8.76 5.69
C TYR A 46 -17.64 10.28 5.67
N SER A 47 -16.55 11.06 5.55
CA SER A 47 -16.64 12.53 5.42
C SER A 47 -17.19 12.93 4.06
N SER A 48 -18.24 13.75 4.02
CA SER A 48 -18.80 14.25 2.76
C SER A 48 -17.90 15.25 2.02
N LYS A 49 -16.95 15.88 2.71
CA LYS A 49 -16.09 16.94 2.17
C LYS A 49 -14.88 16.43 1.41
N GLY A 50 -14.45 15.20 1.66
CA GLY A 50 -13.23 14.62 1.08
C GLY A 50 -13.45 13.95 -0.29
N PHE A 51 -14.68 13.97 -0.84
CA PHE A 51 -15.05 13.18 -2.01
C PHE A 51 -15.74 14.00 -3.09
N LYS A 52 -15.55 13.55 -4.33
CA LYS A 52 -16.21 14.09 -5.53
C LYS A 52 -16.85 12.95 -6.31
N VAL A 53 -17.95 13.24 -7.01
CA VAL A 53 -18.57 12.32 -7.98
C VAL A 53 -17.88 12.52 -9.32
N LEU A 54 -17.49 11.42 -9.96
CA LEU A 54 -16.86 11.45 -11.28
C LEU A 54 -17.88 11.76 -12.39
N GLU A 55 -17.49 12.63 -13.33
CA GLU A 55 -18.31 13.09 -14.44
C GLU A 55 -18.02 12.35 -15.74
N VAL A 56 -16.84 11.70 -15.86
CA VAL A 56 -16.37 11.01 -17.08
C VAL A 56 -15.76 9.65 -16.76
N GLY A 57 -15.58 8.85 -17.79
CA GLY A 57 -14.92 7.55 -17.74
C GLY A 57 -15.77 6.41 -17.21
N PRO A 58 -15.18 5.21 -17.04
CA PRO A 58 -15.92 3.99 -16.72
C PRO A 58 -16.64 3.99 -15.36
N ASN A 59 -16.23 4.86 -14.44
CA ASN A 59 -16.84 5.00 -13.10
C ASN A 59 -17.65 6.29 -12.97
N LYS A 60 -18.10 6.91 -14.06
CA LYS A 60 -18.98 8.07 -14.03
C LYS A 60 -20.15 7.86 -13.06
N GLY A 61 -20.41 8.85 -12.20
CA GLY A 61 -21.43 8.79 -11.16
C GLY A 61 -20.99 8.16 -9.83
N GLN A 62 -19.78 7.61 -9.75
CA GLN A 62 -19.24 7.08 -8.51
C GLN A 62 -18.44 8.12 -7.73
N LYS A 63 -18.37 7.93 -6.41
CA LYS A 63 -17.66 8.78 -5.48
C LYS A 63 -16.20 8.32 -5.36
N VAL A 64 -15.27 9.27 -5.42
CA VAL A 64 -13.84 9.03 -5.17
C VAL A 64 -13.26 10.21 -4.39
N PRO A 65 -12.08 10.05 -3.73
CA PRO A 65 -11.40 11.19 -3.12
C PRO A 65 -11.18 12.32 -4.11
N VAL A 66 -11.34 13.58 -3.66
CA VAL A 66 -11.22 14.78 -4.52
C VAL A 66 -9.89 14.80 -5.26
N GLU A 67 -8.80 14.47 -4.57
CA GLU A 67 -7.44 14.51 -5.11
C GLU A 67 -7.23 13.43 -6.19
N LEU A 68 -7.86 12.26 -6.04
CA LEU A 68 -7.85 11.22 -7.06
C LEU A 68 -8.73 11.62 -8.26
N ALA A 69 -9.94 12.17 -8.01
CA ALA A 69 -10.83 12.66 -9.06
C ALA A 69 -10.13 13.67 -9.97
N GLN A 70 -9.35 14.60 -9.39
CA GLN A 70 -8.59 15.59 -10.14
C GLN A 70 -7.57 15.00 -11.12
N LEU A 71 -7.07 13.79 -10.85
CA LEU A 71 -6.15 13.07 -11.74
C LEU A 71 -6.89 12.18 -12.73
N LEU A 72 -7.96 11.50 -12.29
CA LEU A 72 -8.78 10.65 -13.17
C LEU A 72 -9.45 11.49 -14.27
N GLU A 73 -9.92 12.69 -13.90
CA GLU A 73 -10.53 13.69 -14.79
C GLU A 73 -9.51 14.74 -15.24
N GLY A 74 -8.24 14.35 -15.31
CA GLY A 74 -7.14 15.24 -15.64
C GLY A 74 -6.54 14.98 -17.02
N LYS A 75 -5.94 16.01 -17.57
CA LYS A 75 -5.32 16.00 -18.91
C LYS A 75 -4.20 14.96 -19.03
N SER A 76 -4.20 14.20 -20.13
CA SER A 76 -3.06 13.38 -20.49
C SER A 76 -1.85 14.24 -20.88
N ARG A 77 -0.65 13.79 -20.50
CA ARG A 77 0.60 14.42 -20.94
C ARG A 77 0.80 14.33 -22.44
N LEU A 78 0.16 13.35 -23.09
CA LEU A 78 0.27 13.11 -24.52
C LEU A 78 -0.86 13.77 -25.34
N GLN A 79 -1.80 14.47 -24.71
CA GLN A 79 -2.95 15.03 -25.40
C GLN A 79 -2.57 15.96 -26.56
N ASP A 80 -1.52 16.76 -26.38
CA ASP A 80 -1.03 17.73 -27.36
C ASP A 80 0.35 17.36 -27.92
N VAL A 81 0.73 16.08 -27.80
CA VAL A 81 2.04 15.57 -28.27
C VAL A 81 1.83 14.68 -29.48
N GLU A 82 2.53 14.99 -30.56
CA GLU A 82 2.59 14.12 -31.73
C GLU A 82 3.75 13.14 -31.56
N LEU A 83 3.44 11.85 -31.54
CA LEU A 83 4.40 10.76 -31.46
C LEU A 83 4.32 9.89 -32.71
N ASP A 84 5.49 9.55 -33.25
CA ASP A 84 5.61 8.53 -34.29
C ASP A 84 5.54 7.14 -33.66
N LEU A 85 4.33 6.53 -33.63
CA LEU A 85 4.10 5.20 -33.08
C LEU A 85 4.65 4.05 -33.94
N GLU A 86 5.12 4.34 -35.16
CA GLU A 86 5.82 3.36 -36.01
C GLU A 86 7.28 3.20 -35.57
N LYS A 87 7.86 4.22 -34.95
CA LYS A 87 9.18 4.17 -34.33
C LYS A 87 9.09 3.53 -32.93
N VAL A 88 9.19 2.21 -32.90
CA VAL A 88 9.19 1.44 -31.64
C VAL A 88 10.61 1.37 -31.08
N ASP A 89 10.81 1.86 -29.84
CA ASP A 89 12.11 1.82 -29.16
C ASP A 89 12.35 0.42 -28.53
N TYR A 90 11.31 -0.22 -28.00
CA TYR A 90 11.38 -1.56 -27.41
C TYR A 90 10.20 -2.40 -27.86
N ASP A 91 10.48 -3.67 -28.21
CA ASP A 91 9.49 -4.65 -28.65
C ASP A 91 9.63 -5.93 -27.82
N VAL A 92 8.63 -6.24 -26.98
CA VAL A 92 8.71 -7.31 -25.99
C VAL A 92 7.43 -8.15 -25.94
N ASP A 93 7.48 -9.31 -25.32
CA ASP A 93 6.29 -10.11 -25.08
C ASP A 93 5.47 -9.55 -23.90
N VAL A 94 6.17 -9.20 -22.81
CA VAL A 94 5.54 -8.71 -21.57
C VAL A 94 6.25 -7.46 -21.09
N LEU A 95 5.52 -6.36 -20.99
CA LEU A 95 5.96 -5.12 -20.34
C LEU A 95 5.44 -5.10 -18.91
N VAL A 96 6.33 -4.97 -17.93
CA VAL A 96 5.98 -4.79 -16.52
C VAL A 96 6.19 -3.33 -16.13
N ILE A 97 5.13 -2.65 -15.71
CA ILE A 97 5.16 -1.24 -15.29
C ILE A 97 5.13 -1.19 -13.76
N GLY A 98 6.29 -0.95 -13.15
CA GLY A 98 6.48 -0.83 -11.71
C GLY A 98 7.56 -1.78 -11.18
N GLY A 99 8.53 -1.24 -10.45
CA GLY A 99 9.69 -1.94 -9.90
C GLY A 99 9.54 -2.38 -8.43
N GLY A 100 8.30 -2.43 -7.90
CA GLY A 100 8.01 -2.93 -6.55
C GLY A 100 7.90 -4.46 -6.50
N GLY A 101 7.47 -4.98 -5.34
CA GLY A 101 7.36 -6.44 -5.12
C GLY A 101 6.42 -7.14 -6.10
N ALA A 102 5.28 -6.52 -6.45
CA ALA A 102 4.34 -7.09 -7.42
C ALA A 102 4.97 -7.17 -8.82
N GLY A 103 5.61 -6.09 -9.27
CA GLY A 103 6.27 -6.08 -10.57
C GLY A 103 7.46 -7.03 -10.66
N ALA A 104 8.26 -7.12 -9.60
CA ALA A 104 9.37 -8.06 -9.53
C ALA A 104 8.89 -9.51 -9.58
N SER A 105 7.85 -9.86 -8.81
CA SER A 105 7.25 -11.20 -8.82
C SER A 105 6.66 -11.55 -10.19
N ALA A 106 5.98 -10.59 -10.82
CA ALA A 106 5.42 -10.74 -12.16
C ALA A 106 6.51 -10.94 -13.22
N ALA A 107 7.57 -10.13 -13.18
CA ALA A 107 8.69 -10.23 -14.11
C ALA A 107 9.39 -11.59 -14.03
N LEU A 108 9.62 -12.08 -12.80
CA LEU A 108 10.23 -13.40 -12.57
C LEU A 108 9.38 -14.54 -13.14
N GLU A 109 8.06 -14.53 -12.92
CA GLU A 109 7.19 -15.59 -13.42
C GLU A 109 6.95 -15.47 -14.92
N ALA A 110 6.85 -14.27 -15.47
CA ALA A 110 6.76 -14.09 -16.92
C ALA A 110 8.04 -14.60 -17.63
N HIS A 111 9.22 -14.29 -17.07
CA HIS A 111 10.50 -14.81 -17.56
C HIS A 111 10.58 -16.35 -17.45
N ASN A 112 10.13 -16.93 -16.32
CA ASN A 112 10.04 -18.39 -16.16
C ASN A 112 9.12 -19.04 -17.20
N GLY A 113 8.06 -18.33 -17.63
CA GLY A 113 7.15 -18.74 -18.72
C GLY A 113 7.75 -18.64 -20.12
N GLY A 114 9.01 -18.16 -20.24
CA GLY A 114 9.76 -18.04 -21.49
C GLY A 114 9.47 -16.74 -22.27
N ALA A 115 8.78 -15.78 -21.67
CA ALA A 115 8.52 -14.48 -22.32
C ALA A 115 9.77 -13.59 -22.36
N ASN A 116 9.91 -12.77 -23.42
CA ASN A 116 10.81 -11.64 -23.44
C ASN A 116 10.19 -10.51 -22.60
N VAL A 117 10.80 -10.21 -21.44
CA VAL A 117 10.26 -9.30 -20.42
C VAL A 117 11.07 -8.02 -20.36
N LEU A 118 10.40 -6.88 -20.25
CA LEU A 118 10.98 -5.59 -19.89
C LEU A 118 10.28 -5.05 -18.66
N VAL A 119 11.05 -4.67 -17.64
CA VAL A 119 10.53 -3.92 -16.47
C VAL A 119 10.84 -2.44 -16.66
N VAL A 120 9.84 -1.58 -16.45
CA VAL A 120 10.02 -0.13 -16.45
C VAL A 120 9.59 0.44 -15.11
N THR A 121 10.35 1.39 -14.58
CA THR A 121 10.03 1.97 -13.27
C THR A 121 10.34 3.46 -13.21
N LYS A 122 9.48 4.19 -12.53
CA LYS A 122 9.58 5.64 -12.35
C LYS A 122 10.87 6.05 -11.61
N LEU A 123 11.28 5.24 -10.64
CA LEU A 123 12.48 5.43 -9.83
C LEU A 123 13.39 4.21 -10.01
N ARG A 124 14.19 3.85 -9.01
CA ARG A 124 15.02 2.64 -9.07
C ARG A 124 14.21 1.39 -8.80
N MET A 125 14.69 0.26 -9.28
CA MET A 125 14.12 -1.05 -8.94
C MET A 125 14.13 -1.26 -7.42
N GLY A 126 12.97 -1.51 -6.85
CA GLY A 126 12.77 -1.65 -5.41
C GLY A 126 12.40 -0.36 -4.66
N ASP A 127 12.52 0.82 -5.27
CA ASP A 127 12.05 2.07 -4.66
C ASP A 127 10.50 2.10 -4.69
N ALA A 128 9.87 1.46 -3.71
CA ALA A 128 8.43 1.25 -3.64
C ALA A 128 7.94 1.06 -2.20
N ASN A 129 6.61 1.07 -1.99
CA ASN A 129 6.01 0.78 -0.69
C ASN A 129 6.42 -0.60 -0.14
N THR A 130 6.71 -1.58 -1.01
CA THR A 130 7.21 -2.90 -0.59
C THR A 130 8.46 -2.79 0.27
N MET A 131 9.44 -1.99 -0.13
CA MET A 131 10.68 -1.78 0.63
C MET A 131 10.43 -1.20 2.03
N MET A 132 9.35 -0.46 2.20
CA MET A 132 9.00 0.24 3.44
C MET A 132 8.09 -0.57 4.35
N ALA A 133 7.65 -1.76 3.95
CA ALA A 133 6.75 -2.60 4.74
C ALA A 133 7.52 -3.30 5.87
N GLU A 134 7.07 -3.11 7.11
CA GLU A 134 7.78 -3.53 8.31
C GLU A 134 7.14 -4.71 9.03
N GLY A 135 5.81 -4.83 8.90
CA GLY A 135 5.02 -5.66 9.81
C GLY A 135 5.10 -7.16 9.58
N GLY A 136 5.24 -7.61 8.35
CA GLY A 136 5.24 -9.03 7.98
C GLY A 136 4.27 -9.37 6.86
N ILE A 137 4.26 -10.65 6.48
CA ILE A 137 3.40 -11.27 5.46
C ILE A 137 2.55 -12.36 6.11
N GLN A 138 1.23 -12.39 5.82
CA GLN A 138 0.34 -13.43 6.32
C GLN A 138 0.36 -14.68 5.43
N ALA A 139 0.42 -15.86 6.06
CA ALA A 139 0.12 -17.12 5.39
C ALA A 139 -0.28 -18.19 6.41
N ALA A 140 -1.34 -18.94 6.12
CA ALA A 140 -1.86 -20.00 6.96
C ALA A 140 -1.14 -21.33 6.66
N ASP A 141 0.13 -21.42 7.09
CA ASP A 141 1.04 -22.56 6.83
C ASP A 141 1.28 -23.47 8.05
N LYS A 142 0.61 -23.19 9.19
CA LYS A 142 0.75 -23.96 10.43
C LYS A 142 -0.41 -24.92 10.64
N GLY A 143 -0.16 -26.04 11.32
CA GLY A 143 -1.16 -27.09 11.56
C GLY A 143 -2.39 -26.68 12.40
N ASN A 144 -2.32 -25.56 13.11
CA ASN A 144 -3.43 -24.99 13.87
C ASN A 144 -4.18 -23.85 13.15
N ASP A 145 -3.88 -23.66 11.86
CA ASP A 145 -4.47 -22.64 10.99
C ASP A 145 -4.81 -23.26 9.61
N SER A 146 -5.55 -22.53 8.79
CA SER A 146 -5.89 -22.97 7.43
C SER A 146 -6.19 -21.79 6.52
N PRO A 147 -6.05 -21.92 5.19
CA PRO A 147 -6.53 -20.93 4.24
C PRO A 147 -8.00 -20.54 4.45
N ALA A 148 -8.86 -21.48 4.81
CA ALA A 148 -10.27 -21.21 5.12
C ALA A 148 -10.44 -20.29 6.34
N GLN A 149 -9.65 -20.49 7.41
CA GLN A 149 -9.66 -19.59 8.56
C GLN A 149 -9.09 -18.21 8.22
N HIS A 150 -8.05 -18.17 7.38
CA HIS A 150 -7.49 -16.91 6.87
C HIS A 150 -8.52 -16.16 6.00
N TYR A 151 -9.27 -16.90 5.17
CA TYR A 151 -10.37 -16.34 4.37
C TYR A 151 -11.42 -15.67 5.26
N LEU A 152 -11.90 -16.36 6.30
CA LEU A 152 -12.91 -15.81 7.21
C LEU A 152 -12.44 -14.53 7.92
N ASP A 153 -11.20 -14.52 8.41
CA ASP A 153 -10.62 -13.34 9.05
C ASP A 153 -10.52 -12.17 8.05
N ALA A 154 -10.02 -12.42 6.84
CA ALA A 154 -9.84 -11.40 5.82
C ALA A 154 -11.18 -10.89 5.25
N PHE A 155 -12.17 -11.77 5.09
CA PHE A 155 -13.51 -11.42 4.61
C PHE A 155 -14.25 -10.54 5.63
N GLY A 156 -14.20 -10.92 6.91
CA GLY A 156 -14.74 -10.09 7.99
C GLY A 156 -13.99 -8.75 8.13
N GLY A 157 -12.65 -8.79 8.08
CA GLY A 157 -11.81 -7.60 8.14
C GLY A 157 -12.00 -6.63 6.97
N GLY A 158 -12.35 -7.14 5.80
CA GLY A 158 -12.68 -6.39 4.58
C GLY A 158 -14.14 -5.93 4.48
N HIS A 159 -14.89 -6.02 5.58
CA HIS A 159 -16.31 -5.67 5.69
C HIS A 159 -17.22 -6.48 4.76
N TYR A 160 -16.85 -7.74 4.49
CA TYR A 160 -17.58 -8.64 3.58
C TYR A 160 -17.71 -8.09 2.16
N LYS A 161 -16.77 -7.21 1.74
CA LYS A 161 -16.73 -6.58 0.42
C LYS A 161 -15.63 -7.13 -0.50
N ASN A 162 -14.83 -8.07 -0.01
CA ASN A 162 -13.85 -8.77 -0.83
C ASN A 162 -14.57 -9.46 -2.00
N ILE A 163 -13.97 -9.43 -3.18
CA ILE A 163 -14.41 -10.31 -4.28
C ILE A 163 -14.01 -11.73 -3.89
N PRO A 164 -14.99 -12.66 -3.72
CA PRO A 164 -14.72 -13.97 -3.13
C PRO A 164 -13.63 -14.77 -3.84
N GLU A 165 -13.64 -14.75 -5.17
CA GLU A 165 -12.68 -15.48 -6.01
C GLU A 165 -11.24 -14.94 -5.84
N LEU A 166 -11.09 -13.61 -5.73
CA LEU A 166 -9.78 -12.99 -5.51
C LEU A 166 -9.25 -13.29 -4.10
N LEU A 167 -10.14 -13.27 -3.11
CA LEU A 167 -9.75 -13.60 -1.74
C LEU A 167 -9.38 -15.09 -1.60
N GLU A 168 -10.08 -15.97 -2.28
CA GLU A 168 -9.76 -17.41 -2.33
C GLU A 168 -8.36 -17.64 -2.92
N GLU A 169 -8.05 -17.01 -4.08
CA GLU A 169 -6.71 -17.06 -4.67
C GLU A 169 -5.62 -16.55 -3.70
N LEU A 170 -5.88 -15.42 -3.04
CA LEU A 170 -4.95 -14.84 -2.08
C LEU A 170 -4.57 -15.83 -0.97
N VAL A 171 -5.56 -16.38 -0.30
CA VAL A 171 -5.32 -17.18 0.91
C VAL A 171 -4.86 -18.60 0.60
N THR A 172 -5.33 -19.19 -0.50
CA THR A 172 -4.94 -20.55 -0.93
C THR A 172 -3.49 -20.58 -1.39
N ASN A 173 -3.04 -19.54 -2.09
CA ASN A 173 -1.65 -19.42 -2.52
C ASN A 173 -0.71 -18.86 -1.43
N GLY A 174 -1.22 -18.49 -0.25
CA GLY A 174 -0.42 -17.95 0.85
C GLY A 174 0.75 -18.84 1.28
N PRO A 175 0.51 -20.10 1.65
CA PRO A 175 1.59 -21.04 2.02
C PRO A 175 2.63 -21.23 0.91
N LEU A 176 2.19 -21.26 -0.35
CA LEU A 176 3.07 -21.37 -1.53
C LEU A 176 3.94 -20.12 -1.72
N ALA A 177 3.41 -18.94 -1.39
CA ALA A 177 4.15 -17.69 -1.44
C ALA A 177 5.30 -17.67 -0.41
N ILE A 178 5.06 -18.13 0.82
CA ILE A 178 6.10 -18.26 1.85
C ILE A 178 7.19 -19.25 1.45
N ASP A 179 6.79 -20.42 0.92
CA ASP A 179 7.73 -21.44 0.42
C ASP A 179 8.59 -20.87 -0.73
N TRP A 180 7.96 -20.18 -1.69
CA TRP A 180 8.65 -19.57 -2.82
C TRP A 180 9.65 -18.52 -2.37
N LEU A 181 9.26 -17.59 -1.50
CA LEU A 181 10.15 -16.56 -0.95
C LEU A 181 11.31 -17.17 -0.16
N SER A 182 11.05 -18.22 0.62
CA SER A 182 12.08 -18.93 1.38
C SER A 182 13.09 -19.61 0.45
N LYS A 183 12.63 -20.22 -0.65
CA LYS A 183 13.49 -20.84 -1.68
C LYS A 183 14.34 -19.81 -2.42
N LEU A 184 13.84 -18.60 -2.61
CA LEU A 184 14.61 -17.48 -3.16
C LEU A 184 15.62 -16.90 -2.17
N GLY A 185 15.53 -17.22 -0.87
CA GLY A 185 16.49 -16.80 0.14
C GLY A 185 16.01 -15.69 1.08
N VAL A 186 14.70 -15.46 1.21
CA VAL A 186 14.16 -14.57 2.24
C VAL A 186 14.37 -15.16 3.61
N MET A 187 15.03 -14.43 4.50
CA MET A 187 15.42 -14.88 5.83
C MET A 187 14.35 -14.52 6.88
N PHE A 188 13.24 -15.25 6.88
CA PHE A 188 12.23 -15.12 7.92
C PHE A 188 12.75 -15.47 9.31
N ASP A 189 12.22 -14.81 10.35
CA ASP A 189 12.51 -15.09 11.76
C ASP A 189 12.19 -16.56 12.09
N LYS A 190 13.12 -17.24 12.75
CA LYS A 190 13.00 -18.65 13.13
C LYS A 190 13.31 -18.87 14.60
N GLU A 191 12.68 -19.88 15.19
CA GLU A 191 13.06 -20.44 16.46
C GLU A 191 14.37 -21.25 16.33
N GLN A 192 14.92 -21.70 17.45
CA GLN A 192 16.18 -22.46 17.47
C GLN A 192 16.10 -23.80 16.72
N ASP A 193 14.90 -24.40 16.65
CA ASP A 193 14.64 -25.64 15.93
C ASP A 193 14.41 -25.45 14.41
N GLY A 194 14.51 -24.20 13.92
CA GLY A 194 14.29 -23.85 12.53
C GLY A 194 12.82 -23.57 12.14
N THR A 195 11.88 -23.72 13.07
CA THR A 195 10.47 -23.39 12.85
C THR A 195 10.29 -21.88 12.67
N MET A 196 9.53 -21.47 11.66
CA MET A 196 9.26 -20.04 11.44
C MET A 196 8.41 -19.45 12.57
N VAL A 197 8.84 -18.31 13.10
CA VAL A 197 8.09 -17.52 14.09
C VAL A 197 6.90 -16.86 13.42
N THR A 198 5.73 -16.99 14.05
CA THR A 198 4.53 -16.29 13.61
C THR A 198 3.90 -15.48 14.75
N THR A 199 3.27 -14.34 14.40
CA THR A 199 2.61 -13.45 15.35
C THR A 199 1.19 -13.13 14.90
N HIS A 200 0.38 -12.54 15.81
CA HIS A 200 -0.93 -11.99 15.46
C HIS A 200 -0.78 -10.65 14.73
N GLY A 201 -1.69 -10.39 13.78
CA GLY A 201 -1.99 -9.05 13.30
C GLY A 201 -3.32 -8.54 13.86
N GLY A 202 -3.63 -7.26 13.66
CA GLY A 202 -4.95 -6.71 13.97
C GLY A 202 -6.04 -7.40 13.16
N GLY A 203 -7.10 -7.83 13.85
CA GLY A 203 -8.24 -8.52 13.23
C GLY A 203 -8.03 -10.00 12.92
N THR A 204 -6.85 -10.59 13.24
CA THR A 204 -6.59 -12.01 12.97
C THR A 204 -6.96 -12.92 14.14
N SER A 205 -7.52 -14.09 13.85
CA SER A 205 -7.87 -15.11 14.83
C SER A 205 -6.71 -16.08 15.14
N ARG A 206 -5.71 -16.14 14.27
CA ARG A 206 -4.54 -17.04 14.37
C ARG A 206 -3.23 -16.30 14.18
N LYS A 207 -2.14 -16.86 14.70
CA LYS A 207 -0.78 -16.39 14.48
C LYS A 207 -0.28 -16.88 13.11
N ARG A 208 -0.33 -16.04 12.10
CA ARG A 208 0.09 -16.38 10.73
C ARG A 208 1.00 -15.33 10.08
N MET A 209 1.42 -14.33 10.85
CA MET A 209 2.29 -13.25 10.36
C MET A 209 3.76 -13.70 10.43
N HIS A 210 4.37 -13.91 9.28
CA HIS A 210 5.81 -14.17 9.12
C HIS A 210 6.53 -12.84 8.95
N ALA A 211 7.71 -12.71 9.55
CA ALA A 211 8.45 -11.45 9.51
C ALA A 211 9.97 -11.67 9.48
N CYS A 212 10.69 -10.64 9.08
CA CYS A 212 12.14 -10.51 9.21
C CYS A 212 12.38 -9.31 10.14
N ALA A 213 12.32 -9.51 11.45
CA ALA A 213 12.24 -8.47 12.45
C ALA A 213 11.17 -7.40 12.07
N ASP A 214 11.53 -6.12 11.94
CA ASP A 214 10.71 -5.05 11.38
C ASP A 214 11.24 -4.53 10.03
N TYR A 215 11.82 -5.43 9.21
CA TYR A 215 12.37 -5.16 7.88
C TYR A 215 11.81 -6.10 6.81
N THR A 216 10.64 -6.68 7.03
CA THR A 216 10.12 -7.75 6.17
C THR A 216 10.05 -7.36 4.70
N GLY A 217 9.52 -6.18 4.39
CA GLY A 217 9.42 -5.71 3.01
C GLY A 217 10.79 -5.42 2.38
N ALA A 218 11.72 -4.86 3.15
CA ALA A 218 13.09 -4.61 2.70
C ALA A 218 13.82 -5.91 2.35
N GLU A 219 13.65 -6.95 3.17
CA GLU A 219 14.25 -8.26 2.92
C GLU A 219 13.63 -8.96 1.71
N ILE A 220 12.30 -8.95 1.60
CA ILE A 220 11.60 -9.47 0.41
C ILE A 220 12.08 -8.74 -0.85
N MET A 221 12.12 -7.42 -0.81
CA MET A 221 12.51 -6.61 -1.99
C MET A 221 13.98 -6.81 -2.37
N ARG A 222 14.88 -6.97 -1.37
CA ARG A 222 16.29 -7.32 -1.61
C ARG A 222 16.38 -8.57 -2.46
N VAL A 223 15.71 -9.64 -2.03
CA VAL A 223 15.74 -10.94 -2.71
C VAL A 223 15.13 -10.86 -4.10
N LEU A 224 13.95 -10.25 -4.23
CA LEU A 224 13.27 -10.15 -5.54
C LEU A 224 14.08 -9.33 -6.55
N ARG A 225 14.68 -8.21 -6.12
CA ARG A 225 15.54 -7.39 -6.98
C ARG A 225 16.78 -8.16 -7.42
N ASP A 226 17.44 -8.84 -6.48
CA ASP A 226 18.63 -9.64 -6.77
C ASP A 226 18.30 -10.75 -7.78
N GLU A 227 17.14 -11.41 -7.65
CA GLU A 227 16.68 -12.43 -8.60
C GLU A 227 16.38 -11.86 -10.00
N VAL A 228 15.74 -10.70 -10.09
CA VAL A 228 15.52 -10.02 -11.39
C VAL A 228 16.85 -9.75 -12.08
N GLN A 229 17.85 -9.25 -11.35
CA GLN A 229 19.19 -8.97 -11.89
C GLN A 229 19.93 -10.25 -12.26
N ASN A 230 19.91 -11.28 -11.40
CA ASN A 230 20.61 -12.55 -11.64
C ASN A 230 20.09 -13.29 -12.87
N ARG A 231 18.81 -13.13 -13.20
CA ARG A 231 18.20 -13.72 -14.41
C ARG A 231 18.39 -12.84 -15.65
N GLY A 232 19.03 -11.69 -15.53
CA GLY A 232 19.30 -10.80 -16.65
C GLY A 232 18.04 -10.17 -17.24
N ILE A 233 16.96 -10.03 -16.46
CA ILE A 233 15.73 -9.36 -16.91
C ILE A 233 16.03 -7.86 -17.06
N PRO A 234 15.84 -7.26 -18.25
CA PRO A 234 16.09 -5.83 -18.48
C PRO A 234 15.18 -4.95 -17.61
N VAL A 235 15.77 -3.91 -17.00
CA VAL A 235 15.06 -2.92 -16.20
C VAL A 235 15.43 -1.53 -16.68
N LEU A 236 14.43 -0.71 -17.04
CA LEU A 236 14.59 0.72 -17.31
C LEU A 236 14.18 1.49 -16.07
N GLU A 237 15.17 1.97 -15.34
CA GLU A 237 14.98 2.86 -14.20
C GLU A 237 14.76 4.30 -14.66
N PHE A 238 14.15 5.16 -13.83
CA PHE A 238 13.84 6.55 -14.13
C PHE A 238 13.10 6.75 -15.46
N SER A 239 12.24 5.78 -15.78
CA SER A 239 11.47 5.73 -17.03
C SER A 239 9.97 5.47 -16.71
N PRO A 240 9.25 6.47 -16.12
CA PRO A 240 7.84 6.33 -15.84
C PRO A 240 7.02 6.09 -17.10
N ALA A 241 6.11 5.14 -17.07
CA ALA A 241 5.05 5.06 -18.05
C ALA A 241 4.10 6.26 -17.85
N VAL A 242 3.74 6.91 -18.95
CA VAL A 242 2.88 8.11 -18.93
C VAL A 242 1.53 7.86 -19.56
N GLU A 243 1.41 6.87 -20.45
CA GLU A 243 0.15 6.45 -21.05
C GLU A 243 0.25 5.00 -21.56
N LEU A 244 -0.87 4.27 -21.55
CA LEU A 244 -0.96 2.99 -22.23
C LEU A 244 -1.06 3.18 -23.75
N LEU A 245 -0.55 2.22 -24.50
CA LEU A 245 -0.83 2.06 -25.92
C LEU A 245 -1.87 0.96 -26.11
N LEU A 246 -2.86 1.24 -26.93
CA LEU A 246 -3.80 0.25 -27.41
C LEU A 246 -3.53 -0.05 -28.88
N ASP A 247 -4.05 -1.15 -29.39
CA ASP A 247 -4.14 -1.36 -30.82
C ASP A 247 -5.47 -0.84 -31.39
N GLU A 248 -5.64 -0.94 -32.69
CA GLU A 248 -6.84 -0.50 -33.39
C GLU A 248 -8.10 -1.31 -33.03
N GLU A 249 -7.93 -2.49 -32.40
CA GLU A 249 -9.02 -3.31 -31.86
C GLU A 249 -9.34 -2.98 -30.38
N GLY A 250 -8.58 -2.09 -29.76
CA GLY A 250 -8.73 -1.68 -28.36
C GLY A 250 -8.04 -2.60 -27.36
N LYS A 251 -7.18 -3.51 -27.81
CA LYS A 251 -6.34 -4.33 -26.93
C LYS A 251 -5.15 -3.54 -26.43
N THR A 252 -4.70 -3.82 -25.22
CA THR A 252 -3.47 -3.24 -24.70
C THR A 252 -2.28 -3.74 -25.52
N ALA A 253 -1.46 -2.82 -25.99
CA ALA A 253 -0.39 -3.10 -26.96
C ALA A 253 0.96 -2.49 -26.53
N GLY A 254 1.07 -1.99 -25.29
CA GLY A 254 2.30 -1.41 -24.75
C GLY A 254 2.06 -0.14 -23.93
N ALA A 255 3.09 0.70 -23.88
CA ALA A 255 3.02 1.98 -23.19
C ALA A 255 4.00 3.01 -23.80
N VAL A 256 3.71 4.28 -23.56
CA VAL A 256 4.65 5.38 -23.78
C VAL A 256 5.33 5.69 -22.45
N LEU A 257 6.65 5.80 -22.47
CA LEU A 257 7.48 6.15 -21.33
C LEU A 257 8.01 7.56 -21.48
N TRP A 258 8.34 8.20 -20.37
CA TRP A 258 9.19 9.37 -20.32
C TRP A 258 10.58 8.96 -19.80
N ASP A 259 11.60 9.07 -20.62
CA ASP A 259 12.98 8.81 -20.23
C ASP A 259 13.58 10.08 -19.62
N PHE A 260 13.91 10.03 -18.31
CA PHE A 260 14.48 11.19 -17.62
C PHE A 260 15.90 11.52 -18.05
N ASP A 261 16.68 10.52 -18.47
CA ASP A 261 18.06 10.73 -18.86
C ASP A 261 18.13 11.34 -20.27
N ALA A 262 17.36 10.78 -21.20
CA ALA A 262 17.29 11.27 -22.59
C ALA A 262 16.35 12.48 -22.74
N GLN A 263 15.45 12.74 -21.79
CA GLN A 263 14.39 13.75 -21.83
C GLN A 263 13.51 13.65 -23.09
N GLU A 264 13.14 12.43 -23.44
CA GLU A 264 12.29 12.14 -24.59
C GLU A 264 11.26 11.04 -24.27
N TYR A 265 10.22 10.97 -25.07
CA TYR A 265 9.27 9.87 -25.01
C TYR A 265 9.83 8.64 -25.72
N LYS A 266 9.59 7.47 -25.14
CA LYS A 266 9.93 6.16 -25.70
C LYS A 266 8.66 5.36 -25.93
N VAL A 267 8.57 4.71 -27.08
CA VAL A 267 7.47 3.83 -27.46
C VAL A 267 7.85 2.39 -27.16
N VAL A 268 7.11 1.74 -26.27
CA VAL A 268 7.27 0.31 -25.98
C VAL A 268 6.08 -0.44 -26.54
N ARG A 269 6.31 -1.33 -27.49
CA ARG A 269 5.32 -2.29 -27.96
C ARG A 269 5.43 -3.57 -27.13
N ALA A 270 4.29 -4.08 -26.63
CA ALA A 270 4.24 -5.29 -25.84
C ALA A 270 2.97 -6.07 -26.11
N LYS A 271 3.05 -7.41 -26.20
CA LYS A 271 1.89 -8.27 -26.40
C LYS A 271 0.96 -8.29 -25.20
N CYS A 272 1.52 -8.17 -23.99
CA CYS A 272 0.80 -8.01 -22.75
C CYS A 272 1.49 -6.95 -21.87
N VAL A 273 0.70 -6.24 -21.07
CA VAL A 273 1.20 -5.26 -20.09
C VAL A 273 0.76 -5.70 -18.70
N ILE A 274 1.69 -5.71 -17.75
CA ILE A 274 1.40 -5.92 -16.32
C ILE A 274 1.60 -4.60 -15.60
N MET A 275 0.53 -4.06 -15.04
CA MET A 275 0.55 -2.84 -14.26
C MET A 275 0.74 -3.16 -12.78
N ALA A 276 1.84 -2.74 -12.20
CA ALA A 276 2.24 -2.96 -10.82
C ALA A 276 2.73 -1.66 -10.15
N THR A 277 2.03 -0.56 -10.43
CA THR A 277 2.45 0.82 -10.13
C THR A 277 2.21 1.26 -8.69
N GLY A 278 1.57 0.41 -7.86
CA GLY A 278 1.16 0.78 -6.51
C GLY A 278 -0.07 1.69 -6.50
N GLY A 279 -0.33 2.30 -5.36
CA GLY A 279 -1.53 3.09 -5.10
C GLY A 279 -1.33 4.61 -5.23
N ALA A 280 -2.08 5.36 -4.42
CA ALA A 280 -2.24 6.81 -4.54
C ALA A 280 -1.92 7.59 -3.24
N GLY A 281 -1.24 6.99 -2.26
CA GLY A 281 -1.06 7.59 -0.94
C GLY A 281 -0.31 8.92 -0.92
N ARG A 282 0.46 9.27 -1.94
CA ARG A 282 1.12 10.59 -2.09
C ARG A 282 0.20 11.69 -2.58
N LEU A 283 -1.06 11.41 -2.77
CA LEU A 283 -2.06 12.45 -3.04
C LEU A 283 -2.53 13.15 -1.75
N HIS A 284 -2.17 12.63 -0.57
CA HIS A 284 -2.48 13.24 0.73
C HIS A 284 -3.98 13.54 0.92
N TYR A 285 -4.83 12.53 0.66
CA TYR A 285 -6.28 12.68 0.78
C TYR A 285 -6.68 13.41 2.06
N GLN A 286 -7.54 14.40 1.93
CA GLN A 286 -8.04 15.24 3.02
C GLN A 286 -6.93 15.87 3.88
N GLY A 287 -5.73 16.06 3.33
CA GLY A 287 -4.58 16.66 4.02
C GLY A 287 -3.86 15.75 5.02
N PHE A 288 -4.21 14.46 5.10
CA PHE A 288 -3.50 13.52 5.97
C PHE A 288 -2.03 13.37 5.55
N PRO A 289 -1.11 13.24 6.53
CA PRO A 289 0.24 12.79 6.22
C PRO A 289 0.21 11.38 5.65
N THR A 290 1.29 10.94 5.04
CA THR A 290 1.34 9.60 4.45
C THR A 290 2.62 8.86 4.82
N SER A 291 2.48 7.55 5.02
CA SER A 291 3.60 6.61 5.14
C SER A 291 4.08 6.06 3.80
N ASN A 292 3.46 6.48 2.69
CA ASN A 292 3.73 5.92 1.37
C ASN A 292 5.04 6.44 0.76
N HIS A 293 5.64 5.60 -0.08
CA HIS A 293 6.76 5.95 -0.92
C HIS A 293 6.40 7.08 -1.89
N TYR A 294 7.38 7.90 -2.26
CA TYR A 294 7.18 9.08 -3.11
C TYR A 294 6.61 8.77 -4.50
N GLY A 295 6.77 7.56 -4.99
CA GLY A 295 6.24 7.10 -6.27
C GLY A 295 4.75 6.73 -6.27
N ALA A 296 4.07 6.71 -5.12
CA ALA A 296 2.65 6.33 -5.01
C ALA A 296 1.72 7.50 -5.41
N THR A 297 1.67 7.84 -6.67
CA THR A 297 1.01 9.03 -7.25
C THR A 297 -0.11 8.70 -8.24
N ALA A 298 -0.73 7.52 -8.14
CA ALA A 298 -1.89 7.05 -8.92
C ALA A 298 -1.63 6.83 -10.42
N ASP A 299 -0.39 6.74 -10.86
CA ASP A 299 -0.06 6.70 -12.30
C ASP A 299 -0.83 5.59 -13.05
N GLY A 300 -0.76 4.36 -12.54
CA GLY A 300 -1.44 3.23 -13.17
C GLY A 300 -2.96 3.32 -13.10
N LEU A 301 -3.50 3.82 -11.99
CA LEU A 301 -4.94 4.02 -11.85
C LEU A 301 -5.46 4.96 -12.94
N VAL A 302 -4.74 6.06 -13.20
CA VAL A 302 -5.12 7.06 -14.20
C VAL A 302 -4.98 6.51 -15.62
N MET A 303 -3.86 5.86 -15.94
CA MET A 303 -3.64 5.27 -17.27
C MET A 303 -4.69 4.21 -17.61
N ALA A 304 -4.94 3.28 -16.69
CA ALA A 304 -5.93 2.23 -16.88
C ALA A 304 -7.37 2.79 -16.99
N TYR A 305 -7.70 3.76 -16.15
CA TYR A 305 -9.01 4.43 -16.16
C TYR A 305 -9.28 5.12 -17.49
N ARG A 306 -8.32 5.90 -17.98
CA ARG A 306 -8.41 6.59 -19.28
C ARG A 306 -8.52 5.62 -20.45
N ALA A 307 -7.87 4.47 -20.34
CA ALA A 307 -7.98 3.39 -21.32
C ALA A 307 -9.34 2.65 -21.24
N GLY A 308 -10.13 2.85 -20.19
CA GLY A 308 -11.48 2.29 -20.03
C GLY A 308 -11.59 1.16 -18.99
N ALA A 309 -10.55 0.88 -18.21
CA ALA A 309 -10.64 -0.09 -17.11
C ALA A 309 -11.38 0.50 -15.90
N PRO A 310 -12.46 -0.15 -15.41
CA PRO A 310 -13.20 0.34 -14.25
C PRO A 310 -12.41 0.13 -12.95
N LEU A 311 -12.62 1.05 -12.00
CA LEU A 311 -12.16 0.92 -10.63
C LEU A 311 -13.27 0.32 -9.75
N ILE A 312 -12.87 -0.34 -8.67
CA ILE A 312 -13.77 -0.80 -7.61
C ILE A 312 -13.31 -0.27 -6.26
N TYR A 313 -14.24 0.18 -5.42
CA TYR A 313 -13.97 0.73 -4.08
C TYR A 313 -12.91 1.84 -4.07
N ALA A 314 -12.85 2.67 -5.10
CA ALA A 314 -11.86 3.76 -5.19
C ALA A 314 -12.02 4.82 -4.09
N ASP A 315 -13.14 4.80 -3.37
CA ASP A 315 -13.45 5.59 -2.18
C ASP A 315 -13.02 4.93 -0.85
N ALA A 316 -12.50 3.71 -0.89
CA ALA A 316 -12.08 2.99 0.31
C ALA A 316 -10.57 3.16 0.54
N ILE A 317 -10.23 3.92 1.59
CA ILE A 317 -8.85 4.27 1.91
C ILE A 317 -8.49 3.69 3.28
N GLN A 318 -7.28 3.19 3.42
CA GLN A 318 -6.77 2.77 4.71
C GLN A 318 -5.86 3.82 5.32
N TYR A 319 -6.27 4.30 6.48
CA TYR A 319 -5.45 5.14 7.35
C TYR A 319 -4.79 4.23 8.40
N HIS A 320 -3.45 4.19 8.40
CA HIS A 320 -2.75 3.43 9.44
C HIS A 320 -2.89 4.14 10.78
N PRO A 321 -3.37 3.49 11.83
CA PRO A 321 -3.66 4.17 13.10
C PRO A 321 -2.42 4.77 13.75
N THR A 322 -1.25 4.19 13.52
CA THR A 322 0.00 4.62 14.15
C THR A 322 1.00 5.19 13.12
N GLY A 323 0.74 6.41 12.63
CA GLY A 323 1.74 7.24 11.98
C GLY A 323 2.50 8.07 13.01
N VAL A 324 3.76 8.39 12.74
CA VAL A 324 4.55 9.29 13.60
C VAL A 324 3.91 10.67 13.64
N ALA A 325 3.53 11.14 14.83
CA ALA A 325 3.05 12.51 15.02
C ALA A 325 4.16 13.46 15.55
N TYR A 326 5.20 12.91 16.15
CA TYR A 326 6.38 13.62 16.64
C TYR A 326 7.59 12.69 16.66
N PRO A 327 8.82 13.12 16.31
CA PRO A 327 9.22 14.47 15.91
C PRO A 327 8.88 14.85 14.47
N ALA A 328 8.96 16.16 14.14
CA ALA A 328 8.57 16.73 12.84
C ALA A 328 9.29 16.13 11.64
N GLN A 329 10.57 15.77 11.81
CA GLN A 329 11.43 15.28 10.73
C GLN A 329 10.95 13.95 10.13
N ILE A 330 10.22 13.16 10.93
CA ILE A 330 9.65 11.87 10.50
C ILE A 330 8.11 11.85 10.58
N TYR A 331 7.47 13.03 10.60
CA TYR A 331 6.02 13.14 10.64
C TYR A 331 5.35 12.36 9.50
N GLY A 332 4.36 11.57 9.84
CA GLY A 332 3.64 10.71 8.92
C GLY A 332 4.32 9.37 8.60
N ALA A 333 5.58 9.17 8.98
CA ALA A 333 6.24 7.88 8.80
C ALA A 333 5.51 6.75 9.53
N LEU A 334 5.68 5.52 9.06
CA LEU A 334 5.03 4.36 9.65
C LEU A 334 5.62 4.05 11.05
N VAL A 335 4.74 3.87 12.04
CA VAL A 335 5.01 3.08 13.23
C VAL A 335 4.31 1.75 13.04
N THR A 336 5.08 0.71 12.77
CA THR A 336 4.54 -0.60 12.41
C THR A 336 3.54 -1.15 13.42
N GLU A 337 2.49 -1.79 12.94
CA GLU A 337 1.50 -2.48 13.80
C GLU A 337 2.14 -3.54 14.71
N LYS A 338 3.32 -4.07 14.33
CA LYS A 338 4.09 -5.02 15.14
C LYS A 338 4.35 -4.49 16.56
N VAL A 339 4.52 -3.17 16.72
CA VAL A 339 4.69 -2.53 18.05
C VAL A 339 3.50 -2.83 18.95
N ARG A 340 2.26 -2.72 18.41
CA ARG A 340 1.03 -3.08 19.14
C ARG A 340 0.88 -4.60 19.30
N SER A 341 1.26 -5.37 18.29
CA SER A 341 1.19 -6.84 18.31
C SER A 341 2.09 -7.49 19.37
N ILE A 342 3.15 -6.80 19.79
CA ILE A 342 4.05 -7.24 20.87
C ILE A 342 3.80 -6.54 22.20
N GLY A 343 2.67 -5.82 22.34
CA GLY A 343 2.15 -5.41 23.64
C GLY A 343 2.08 -3.91 23.92
N ALA A 344 2.51 -3.03 23.01
CA ALA A 344 2.32 -1.59 23.22
C ALA A 344 0.83 -1.21 23.20
N GLN A 345 0.45 -0.29 24.09
CA GLN A 345 -0.92 0.19 24.24
C GLN A 345 -1.09 1.62 23.73
N LEU A 346 -2.25 1.89 23.13
CA LEU A 346 -2.69 3.24 22.78
C LEU A 346 -3.27 3.91 24.02
N VAL A 347 -2.72 5.06 24.38
CA VAL A 347 -3.02 5.74 25.64
C VAL A 347 -3.27 7.23 25.37
N ASN A 348 -4.30 7.79 26.00
CA ASN A 348 -4.63 9.21 25.88
C ASN A 348 -3.75 10.11 26.77
N SER A 349 -3.98 11.42 26.70
CA SER A 349 -3.21 12.42 27.46
C SER A 349 -3.30 12.25 28.98
N GLU A 350 -4.29 11.53 29.48
CA GLU A 350 -4.53 11.26 30.90
C GLU A 350 -3.95 9.92 31.38
N GLY A 351 -3.31 9.16 30.50
CA GLY A 351 -2.76 7.85 30.82
C GLY A 351 -3.77 6.70 30.77
N GLU A 352 -4.93 6.90 30.13
CA GLU A 352 -5.99 5.90 30.04
C GLU A 352 -5.94 5.16 28.69
N ILE A 353 -6.14 3.85 28.71
CA ILE A 353 -6.43 3.08 27.48
C ILE A 353 -7.92 3.25 27.11
N PHE A 354 -8.20 3.33 25.83
CA PHE A 354 -9.55 3.66 25.33
C PHE A 354 -10.06 2.69 24.25
N MET A 355 -9.26 1.72 23.85
CA MET A 355 -9.60 0.71 22.86
C MET A 355 -8.70 -0.53 22.97
N HIS A 356 -9.17 -1.67 22.44
CA HIS A 356 -8.32 -2.85 22.31
C HIS A 356 -7.16 -2.59 21.34
N PRO A 357 -5.89 -2.89 21.69
CA PRO A 357 -4.72 -2.53 20.85
C PRO A 357 -4.71 -3.15 19.46
N LEU A 358 -5.35 -4.30 19.29
CA LEU A 358 -5.41 -5.05 18.03
C LEU A 358 -6.80 -5.02 17.37
N GLU A 359 -7.54 -3.91 17.51
CA GLU A 359 -8.68 -3.64 16.63
C GLU A 359 -8.24 -3.53 15.16
N THR A 360 -9.19 -3.67 14.23
CA THR A 360 -8.92 -3.44 12.81
C THR A 360 -8.45 -2.00 12.58
N ARG A 361 -7.73 -1.75 11.50
CA ARG A 361 -7.05 -0.45 11.27
C ARG A 361 -7.99 0.72 11.18
N ASP A 362 -9.10 0.54 10.51
CA ASP A 362 -10.17 1.52 10.36
C ASP A 362 -10.79 1.91 11.71
N VAL A 363 -11.19 0.91 12.50
CA VAL A 363 -11.72 1.10 13.86
C VAL A 363 -10.70 1.78 14.76
N ALA A 364 -9.43 1.36 14.68
CA ALA A 364 -8.36 1.97 15.47
C ALA A 364 -8.11 3.43 15.06
N ALA A 365 -8.08 3.74 13.76
CA ALA A 365 -7.91 5.11 13.27
C ALA A 365 -9.08 6.01 13.70
N ALA A 366 -10.32 5.55 13.53
CA ALA A 366 -11.51 6.28 13.96
C ALA A 366 -11.52 6.52 15.49
N SER A 367 -11.10 5.52 16.29
CA SER A 367 -11.01 5.65 17.76
C SER A 367 -9.99 6.71 18.17
N ILE A 368 -8.83 6.76 17.50
CA ILE A 368 -7.80 7.78 17.76
C ILE A 368 -8.31 9.17 17.41
N ILE A 369 -8.97 9.31 16.26
CA ILE A 369 -9.57 10.59 15.83
C ILE A 369 -10.62 11.05 16.84
N ARG A 370 -11.54 10.16 17.27
CA ARG A 370 -12.54 10.45 18.30
C ARG A 370 -11.91 10.92 19.61
N GLU A 371 -10.87 10.21 20.08
CA GLU A 371 -10.19 10.52 21.34
C GLU A 371 -9.50 11.89 21.31
N CYS A 372 -8.88 12.23 20.16
CA CYS A 372 -8.23 13.51 19.94
C CYS A 372 -9.22 14.67 19.76
N THR A 373 -10.33 14.45 19.05
CA THR A 373 -11.28 15.50 18.65
C THR A 373 -12.45 15.63 19.62
N ALA A 374 -13.41 14.70 19.55
CA ALA A 374 -14.67 14.78 20.30
C ALA A 374 -14.44 14.66 21.82
N ARG A 375 -13.46 13.86 22.27
CA ARG A 375 -13.16 13.69 23.69
C ARG A 375 -12.14 14.69 24.22
N GLY A 376 -11.40 15.36 23.36
CA GLY A 376 -10.40 16.36 23.72
C GLY A 376 -9.24 15.82 24.56
N LYS A 377 -8.97 14.50 24.49
CA LYS A 377 -7.93 13.82 25.28
C LYS A 377 -6.64 13.57 24.49
N GLY A 378 -6.40 14.39 23.47
CA GLY A 378 -5.14 14.39 22.72
C GLY A 378 -4.03 15.20 23.39
N VAL A 379 -2.79 14.90 23.01
CA VAL A 379 -1.60 15.67 23.37
C VAL A 379 -1.28 16.63 22.24
N LYS A 380 -1.04 17.88 22.53
CA LYS A 380 -0.64 18.86 21.49
C LYS A 380 0.73 18.47 20.92
N ALA A 381 0.79 18.26 19.61
CA ALA A 381 1.99 17.90 18.87
C ALA A 381 2.04 18.67 17.55
N LEU A 382 3.14 19.36 17.27
CA LEU A 382 3.31 20.20 16.08
C LEU A 382 2.09 21.11 15.87
N ASP A 383 1.45 21.00 14.69
CA ASP A 383 0.27 21.79 14.32
C ASP A 383 -1.07 21.06 14.64
N GLY A 384 -1.02 19.94 15.36
CA GLY A 384 -2.18 19.11 15.65
C GLY A 384 -2.17 18.47 17.04
N VAL A 385 -2.96 17.41 17.17
CA VAL A 385 -3.07 16.60 18.37
C VAL A 385 -2.69 15.16 18.09
N ALA A 386 -2.16 14.46 19.09
CA ALA A 386 -1.70 13.09 18.96
C ALA A 386 -2.03 12.28 20.22
N LEU A 387 -1.81 10.98 20.16
CA LEU A 387 -1.93 10.09 21.32
C LEU A 387 -0.62 9.37 21.58
N TRP A 388 -0.47 8.84 22.79
CA TRP A 388 0.68 8.04 23.13
C TRP A 388 0.53 6.58 22.69
N LEU A 389 1.61 6.04 22.18
CA LEU A 389 1.83 4.60 22.05
C LEU A 389 2.88 4.21 23.08
N ASP A 390 2.45 3.51 24.14
CA ASP A 390 3.27 3.18 25.30
C ASP A 390 4.18 1.98 25.01
N THR A 391 5.30 2.24 24.37
CA THR A 391 6.29 1.24 23.96
C THR A 391 7.07 0.61 25.11
N PRO A 392 7.42 1.31 26.22
CA PRO A 392 8.10 0.69 27.36
C PRO A 392 7.35 -0.48 27.98
N LEU A 393 6.03 -0.53 27.84
CA LEU A 393 5.21 -1.65 28.31
C LEU A 393 5.65 -2.99 27.71
N ILE A 394 6.21 -3.00 26.49
CA ILE A 394 6.72 -4.21 25.81
C ILE A 394 7.84 -4.88 26.64
N GLU A 395 8.80 -4.07 27.13
CA GLU A 395 9.90 -4.59 27.98
C GLU A 395 9.37 -5.16 29.30
N MET A 396 8.31 -4.53 29.87
CA MET A 396 7.69 -5.03 31.10
C MET A 396 6.95 -6.36 30.88
N LEU A 397 6.31 -6.55 29.72
CA LEU A 397 5.57 -7.76 29.37
C LEU A 397 6.47 -8.95 29.00
N HIS A 398 7.56 -8.69 28.29
CA HIS A 398 8.35 -9.76 27.64
C HIS A 398 9.81 -9.81 28.10
N GLY A 399 10.23 -8.89 28.96
CA GLY A 399 11.61 -8.79 29.45
C GLY A 399 12.47 -7.80 28.66
N GLU A 400 13.51 -7.34 29.34
CA GLU A 400 14.49 -6.40 28.80
C GLU A 400 15.16 -6.92 27.52
N GLY A 401 15.32 -6.05 26.52
CA GLY A 401 15.90 -6.39 25.21
C GLY A 401 14.91 -6.83 24.15
N THR A 402 13.63 -6.97 24.48
CA THR A 402 12.58 -7.37 23.51
C THR A 402 12.45 -6.36 22.36
N ILE A 403 12.41 -5.06 22.65
CA ILE A 403 12.35 -4.00 21.64
C ILE A 403 13.57 -4.07 20.72
N THR A 404 14.76 -4.21 21.32
CA THR A 404 16.02 -4.29 20.56
C THR A 404 16.03 -5.48 19.59
N LYS A 405 15.46 -6.62 20.01
CA LYS A 405 15.42 -7.84 19.19
C LYS A 405 14.29 -7.82 18.15
N ARG A 406 13.09 -7.37 18.53
CA ARG A 406 11.86 -7.56 17.73
C ARG A 406 11.54 -6.38 16.80
N ILE A 407 11.94 -5.16 17.16
CA ILE A 407 11.68 -3.92 16.40
C ILE A 407 12.91 -2.99 16.36
N PRO A 408 14.08 -3.52 15.91
CA PRO A 408 15.33 -2.75 15.88
C PRO A 408 15.27 -1.56 14.91
N GLY A 409 14.46 -1.61 13.85
CA GLY A 409 14.26 -0.51 12.91
C GLY A 409 13.56 0.67 13.55
N MET A 410 12.46 0.41 14.27
CA MET A 410 11.76 1.44 15.05
C MET A 410 12.69 2.08 16.08
N LEU A 411 13.43 1.25 16.84
CA LEU A 411 14.37 1.76 17.84
C LEU A 411 15.41 2.70 17.19
N ARG A 412 16.01 2.30 16.06
CA ARG A 412 16.98 3.13 15.32
C ARG A 412 16.39 4.40 14.76
N MET A 413 15.15 4.35 14.25
CA MET A 413 14.46 5.52 13.70
C MET A 413 14.34 6.63 14.75
N TYR A 414 13.82 6.29 15.94
CA TYR A 414 13.60 7.26 17.00
C TYR A 414 14.89 7.67 17.73
N ALA A 415 15.86 6.76 17.88
CA ALA A 415 17.14 7.05 18.51
C ALA A 415 17.92 8.18 17.83
N LYS A 416 17.75 8.39 16.51
CA LYS A 416 18.33 9.53 15.77
C LYS A 416 17.85 10.88 16.28
N PHE A 417 16.73 10.92 16.99
CA PHE A 417 16.12 12.12 17.55
C PHE A 417 16.20 12.16 19.09
N GLY A 418 17.00 11.26 19.69
CA GLY A 418 17.18 11.21 21.13
C GLY A 418 16.01 10.60 21.91
N ILE A 419 15.13 9.85 21.24
CA ILE A 419 13.97 9.17 21.84
C ILE A 419 14.29 7.68 21.97
N ASP A 420 14.21 7.13 23.19
CA ASP A 420 14.45 5.71 23.47
C ASP A 420 13.13 4.97 23.73
N LEU A 421 12.68 4.21 22.74
CA LEU A 421 11.41 3.43 22.80
C LEU A 421 11.32 2.45 23.99
N ARG A 422 12.47 2.11 24.59
CA ARG A 422 12.53 1.21 25.75
C ARG A 422 12.15 1.93 27.05
N LYS A 423 12.21 3.26 27.05
CA LYS A 423 12.02 4.11 28.22
C LYS A 423 10.88 5.12 28.07
N GLU A 424 10.64 5.58 26.86
CA GLU A 424 9.76 6.69 26.54
C GLU A 424 8.65 6.24 25.57
N PRO A 425 7.36 6.57 25.82
CA PRO A 425 6.30 6.39 24.85
C PRO A 425 6.47 7.34 23.67
N ILE A 426 5.84 7.04 22.54
CA ILE A 426 5.91 7.86 21.33
C ILE A 426 4.53 8.41 20.94
N LEU A 427 4.54 9.60 20.30
CA LEU A 427 3.32 10.22 19.81
C LEU A 427 2.96 9.75 18.42
N ILE A 428 1.68 9.35 18.25
CA ILE A 428 1.14 8.83 17.01
C ILE A 428 -0.18 9.51 16.65
N TYR A 429 -0.48 9.51 15.33
CA TYR A 429 -1.77 9.89 14.77
C TYR A 429 -2.01 9.13 13.47
N PRO A 430 -3.25 8.93 13.01
CA PRO A 430 -3.52 8.25 11.74
C PRO A 430 -2.80 8.88 10.55
N THR A 431 -2.26 8.03 9.68
CA THR A 431 -1.54 8.42 8.47
C THR A 431 -2.09 7.65 7.26
N LEU A 432 -2.22 8.31 6.12
CA LEU A 432 -2.61 7.67 4.87
C LEU A 432 -1.63 6.56 4.51
N HIS A 433 -2.13 5.34 4.26
CA HIS A 433 -1.25 4.18 4.18
C HIS A 433 -1.49 3.26 2.99
N TYR A 434 -2.74 2.94 2.64
CA TYR A 434 -3.03 1.96 1.61
C TYR A 434 -4.33 2.27 0.87
N GLN A 435 -4.29 2.12 -0.45
CA GLN A 435 -5.46 2.20 -1.30
C GLN A 435 -6.15 0.82 -1.33
N ASN A 436 -7.32 0.67 -0.67
CA ASN A 436 -8.05 -0.61 -0.67
C ASN A 436 -8.73 -0.88 -2.00
N GLY A 437 -9.25 0.18 -2.64
CA GLY A 437 -9.80 0.11 -3.98
C GLY A 437 -8.75 0.25 -5.06
N GLY A 438 -9.14 0.00 -6.30
CA GLY A 438 -8.23 0.08 -7.44
C GLY A 438 -8.85 -0.53 -8.69
N ILE A 439 -8.02 -0.91 -9.64
CA ILE A 439 -8.45 -1.47 -10.93
C ILE A 439 -9.11 -2.85 -10.69
N LEU A 440 -10.27 -3.05 -11.31
CA LEU A 440 -11.00 -4.31 -11.23
C LEU A 440 -10.33 -5.36 -12.13
N ILE A 441 -10.01 -6.51 -11.55
CA ILE A 441 -9.46 -7.68 -12.22
C ILE A 441 -10.33 -8.92 -12.00
N ASP A 442 -10.07 -9.95 -12.78
CA ASP A 442 -10.54 -11.31 -12.53
C ASP A 442 -9.49 -12.13 -11.73
N LYS A 443 -9.78 -13.42 -11.49
CA LYS A 443 -8.87 -14.32 -10.75
C LYS A 443 -7.54 -14.60 -11.47
N ASP A 444 -7.48 -14.39 -12.78
CA ASP A 444 -6.27 -14.54 -13.60
C ASP A 444 -5.46 -13.22 -13.66
N ALA A 445 -5.83 -12.23 -12.85
CA ALA A 445 -5.25 -10.89 -12.76
C ALA A 445 -5.47 -10.03 -14.02
N GLU A 446 -6.33 -10.43 -14.95
CA GLU A 446 -6.64 -9.68 -16.16
C GLU A 446 -7.79 -8.69 -15.92
N THR A 447 -7.72 -7.54 -16.57
CA THR A 447 -8.79 -6.54 -16.56
C THR A 447 -9.78 -6.78 -17.67
N LYS A 448 -10.81 -5.92 -17.78
CA LYS A 448 -11.70 -5.90 -18.95
C LYS A 448 -11.03 -5.46 -20.26
N LEU A 449 -9.85 -4.84 -20.17
CA LEU A 449 -9.04 -4.49 -21.33
C LEU A 449 -8.15 -5.68 -21.68
N PRO A 450 -8.37 -6.36 -22.83
CA PRO A 450 -7.57 -7.53 -23.18
C PRO A 450 -6.07 -7.21 -23.21
N GLY A 451 -5.26 -8.08 -22.61
CA GLY A 451 -3.82 -7.92 -22.53
C GLY A 451 -3.32 -6.98 -21.44
N LEU A 452 -4.22 -6.41 -20.61
CA LEU A 452 -3.85 -5.65 -19.43
C LEU A 452 -4.07 -6.47 -18.16
N PHE A 453 -2.98 -6.84 -17.52
CA PHE A 453 -2.93 -7.49 -16.21
C PHE A 453 -2.56 -6.49 -15.13
N VAL A 454 -3.03 -6.67 -13.91
CA VAL A 454 -2.73 -5.77 -12.79
C VAL A 454 -2.41 -6.57 -11.53
N ALA A 455 -1.44 -6.11 -10.75
CA ALA A 455 -1.06 -6.75 -9.48
C ALA A 455 -0.68 -5.74 -8.41
N GLY A 456 -0.87 -6.13 -7.15
CA GLY A 456 -0.54 -5.35 -5.96
C GLY A 456 -1.51 -4.19 -5.70
N GLU A 457 -1.07 -3.15 -5.01
CA GLU A 457 -1.91 -2.05 -4.52
C GLU A 457 -2.67 -1.27 -5.62
N ALA A 458 -2.35 -1.48 -6.88
CA ALA A 458 -3.13 -0.93 -8.00
C ALA A 458 -4.48 -1.66 -8.20
N VAL A 459 -4.65 -2.85 -7.62
CA VAL A 459 -5.85 -3.69 -7.73
C VAL A 459 -6.85 -3.34 -6.64
N GLY A 460 -8.15 -3.29 -6.99
CA GLY A 460 -9.25 -3.24 -6.04
C GLY A 460 -9.97 -4.57 -5.88
N GLY A 461 -10.68 -4.73 -4.75
CA GLY A 461 -11.56 -5.88 -4.51
C GLY A 461 -10.95 -7.07 -3.78
N ILE A 462 -9.62 -7.23 -3.77
CA ILE A 462 -8.95 -8.32 -3.03
C ILE A 462 -9.21 -8.20 -1.52
N HIS A 463 -9.08 -6.99 -1.00
CA HIS A 463 -9.13 -6.71 0.44
C HIS A 463 -10.47 -6.12 0.90
N GLY A 464 -11.50 -6.11 0.05
CA GLY A 464 -12.73 -5.39 0.35
C GLY A 464 -12.48 -3.90 0.56
N THR A 465 -13.05 -3.34 1.61
CA THR A 465 -12.88 -1.91 1.93
C THR A 465 -11.89 -1.65 3.08
N ASN A 466 -11.29 -2.70 3.67
CA ASN A 466 -10.30 -2.55 4.73
C ASN A 466 -9.36 -3.76 4.80
N ARG A 467 -8.10 -3.55 4.51
CA ARG A 467 -7.07 -4.59 4.44
C ARG A 467 -6.52 -4.95 5.82
N LEU A 468 -6.40 -6.24 6.11
CA LEU A 468 -5.67 -6.73 7.28
C LEU A 468 -4.15 -6.61 7.07
N MET A 469 -3.42 -6.36 8.18
CA MET A 469 -1.95 -6.31 8.19
C MET A 469 -1.34 -7.57 7.56
N GLY A 470 -0.32 -7.39 6.74
CA GLY A 470 0.42 -8.49 6.08
C GLY A 470 -0.22 -9.06 4.82
N ASN A 471 -1.51 -8.82 4.58
CA ASN A 471 -2.17 -9.25 3.35
C ASN A 471 -1.70 -8.47 2.12
N SER A 472 -1.18 -7.25 2.26
CA SER A 472 -0.62 -6.52 1.11
C SER A 472 0.69 -7.11 0.61
N LEU A 473 1.58 -7.58 1.51
CA LEU A 473 2.78 -8.28 1.08
C LEU A 473 2.44 -9.64 0.47
N LEU A 474 1.38 -10.31 0.97
CA LEU A 474 0.89 -11.54 0.36
C LEU A 474 0.33 -11.28 -1.04
N ASP A 475 -0.50 -10.26 -1.19
CA ASP A 475 -1.13 -9.85 -2.45
C ASP A 475 -0.08 -9.60 -3.55
N ILE A 476 0.92 -8.77 -3.29
CA ILE A 476 1.97 -8.47 -4.29
C ILE A 476 2.73 -9.72 -4.77
N ILE A 477 2.87 -10.74 -3.91
CA ILE A 477 3.52 -11.99 -4.28
C ILE A 477 2.54 -12.89 -5.05
N VAL A 478 1.34 -13.11 -4.54
CA VAL A 478 0.35 -14.00 -5.14
C VAL A 478 -0.09 -13.47 -6.50
N PHE A 479 -0.65 -12.25 -6.55
CA PHE A 479 -1.15 -11.70 -7.80
C PHE A 479 -0.04 -11.24 -8.75
N GLY A 480 1.14 -10.85 -8.23
CA GLY A 480 2.31 -10.65 -9.08
C GLY A 480 2.68 -11.91 -9.86
N ARG A 481 2.73 -13.05 -9.17
CA ARG A 481 3.04 -14.36 -9.79
C ARG A 481 1.93 -14.80 -10.75
N ILE A 482 0.65 -14.66 -10.38
CA ILE A 482 -0.47 -14.97 -11.27
C ILE A 482 -0.39 -14.13 -12.54
N ALA A 483 -0.28 -12.80 -12.42
CA ALA A 483 -0.18 -11.88 -13.56
C ALA A 483 1.00 -12.23 -14.48
N GLY A 484 2.17 -12.52 -13.91
CA GLY A 484 3.36 -12.91 -14.69
C GLY A 484 3.15 -14.18 -15.49
N THR A 485 2.62 -15.23 -14.84
CA THR A 485 2.32 -16.51 -15.49
C THR A 485 1.29 -16.35 -16.60
N LYS A 486 0.18 -15.67 -16.31
CA LYS A 486 -0.94 -15.50 -17.26
C LYS A 486 -0.57 -14.59 -18.43
N ALA A 487 0.15 -13.50 -18.19
CA ALA A 487 0.64 -12.66 -19.26
C ALA A 487 1.61 -13.40 -20.21
N ALA A 488 2.51 -14.22 -19.66
CA ALA A 488 3.41 -15.04 -20.48
C ALA A 488 2.67 -16.11 -21.30
N GLU A 489 1.62 -16.71 -20.74
CA GLU A 489 0.75 -17.65 -21.46
C GLU A 489 0.00 -16.95 -22.59
N ALA A 490 -0.64 -15.82 -22.31
CA ALA A 490 -1.40 -15.03 -23.27
C ALA A 490 -0.53 -14.52 -24.42
N ALA A 491 0.69 -14.02 -24.10
CA ALA A 491 1.61 -13.48 -25.09
C ALA A 491 2.00 -14.46 -26.21
N LYS A 492 1.91 -15.78 -25.96
CA LYS A 492 2.20 -16.80 -26.99
C LYS A 492 1.23 -16.77 -28.17
N SER A 493 0.01 -16.31 -27.96
CA SER A 493 -1.05 -16.28 -28.99
C SER A 493 -1.44 -14.89 -29.45
N VAL A 494 -1.05 -13.83 -28.73
CA VAL A 494 -1.43 -12.45 -29.05
C VAL A 494 -0.76 -11.99 -30.35
N LYS A 495 -1.58 -11.47 -31.25
CA LYS A 495 -1.14 -10.70 -32.41
C LYS A 495 -1.60 -9.27 -32.21
N LEU A 496 -0.67 -8.34 -32.24
CA LEU A 496 -0.96 -6.92 -32.10
C LEU A 496 -1.32 -6.30 -33.44
N GLY A 497 -2.33 -5.43 -33.43
CA GLY A 497 -2.65 -4.52 -34.50
C GLY A 497 -1.73 -3.31 -34.53
N LYS A 498 -2.14 -2.26 -35.24
CA LYS A 498 -1.42 -0.99 -35.28
C LYS A 498 -1.55 -0.25 -33.94
N LEU A 499 -0.45 0.28 -33.42
CA LEU A 499 -0.44 1.05 -32.17
C LEU A 499 -1.27 2.34 -32.31
N SER A 500 -1.98 2.69 -31.23
CA SER A 500 -2.91 3.81 -31.22
C SER A 500 -2.93 4.51 -29.86
N LEU A 501 -3.14 5.83 -29.87
CA LEU A 501 -3.47 6.68 -28.72
C LEU A 501 -4.88 7.29 -28.86
N GLU A 502 -5.74 6.70 -29.67
CA GLU A 502 -7.09 7.21 -29.93
C GLU A 502 -7.94 7.27 -28.66
N HIS A 503 -7.73 6.36 -27.71
CA HIS A 503 -8.42 6.39 -26.42
C HIS A 503 -8.10 7.69 -25.62
N VAL A 504 -6.90 8.24 -25.74
CA VAL A 504 -6.51 9.52 -25.11
C VAL A 504 -7.30 10.68 -25.71
N ARG A 505 -7.43 10.72 -27.05
CA ARG A 505 -8.20 11.76 -27.74
C ARG A 505 -9.68 11.68 -27.40
N ARG A 506 -10.25 10.47 -27.48
CA ARG A 506 -11.64 10.21 -27.14
C ARG A 506 -11.96 10.61 -25.69
N TYR A 507 -11.05 10.30 -24.74
CA TYR A 507 -11.23 10.67 -23.35
C TYR A 507 -11.22 12.20 -23.15
N ALA A 508 -10.30 12.91 -23.84
CA ALA A 508 -10.25 14.37 -23.81
C ALA A 508 -11.52 15.02 -24.40
N GLU A 509 -12.14 14.42 -25.43
CA GLU A 509 -13.43 14.86 -25.97
C GLU A 509 -14.56 14.64 -24.98
N GLU A 510 -14.56 13.50 -24.25
CA GLU A 510 -15.53 13.20 -23.20
C GLU A 510 -15.42 14.21 -22.03
N GLU A 511 -14.20 14.53 -21.56
CA GLU A 511 -13.95 15.56 -20.55
C GLU A 511 -14.49 16.93 -20.99
N LYS A 512 -14.20 17.32 -22.22
CA LYS A 512 -14.70 18.58 -22.79
C LYS A 512 -16.23 18.62 -22.88
N ALA A 513 -16.86 17.53 -23.31
CA ALA A 513 -18.32 17.44 -23.41
C ALA A 513 -19.00 17.48 -22.05
N ALA A 514 -18.38 16.93 -21.01
CA ALA A 514 -18.86 16.98 -19.63
C ALA A 514 -18.57 18.31 -18.92
N GLY A 515 -17.82 19.22 -19.55
CA GLY A 515 -17.40 20.49 -18.93
C GLY A 515 -16.32 20.33 -17.85
N VAL A 516 -15.66 19.18 -17.80
CA VAL A 516 -14.53 18.90 -16.92
C VAL A 516 -13.27 19.49 -17.57
N GLN A 517 -12.52 20.31 -16.84
CA GLN A 517 -11.29 20.92 -17.32
C GLN A 517 -10.17 20.67 -16.30
N GLY A 518 -9.83 19.40 -16.09
CA GLY A 518 -8.72 19.02 -15.23
C GLY A 518 -7.38 19.22 -15.94
N GLU A 519 -6.47 19.96 -15.32
CA GLU A 519 -5.12 20.19 -15.83
C GLU A 519 -4.07 19.27 -15.20
N LEU A 520 -4.44 18.51 -14.16
CA LEU A 520 -3.51 17.71 -13.39
C LEU A 520 -3.25 16.37 -14.06
N SER A 521 -1.98 16.01 -14.15
CA SER A 521 -1.52 14.65 -14.49
C SER A 521 -0.72 14.07 -13.33
N PRO A 522 -0.59 12.75 -13.22
CA PRO A 522 0.28 12.13 -12.23
C PRO A 522 1.70 12.71 -12.29
N LYS A 523 2.32 12.90 -11.13
CA LYS A 523 3.64 13.51 -11.04
C LYS A 523 4.72 12.55 -11.57
N LEU A 524 5.52 13.02 -12.51
CA LEU A 524 6.66 12.24 -13.02
C LEU A 524 7.76 12.13 -11.97
N LEU A 525 8.11 13.26 -11.31
CA LEU A 525 9.07 13.28 -10.21
C LEU A 525 8.35 13.40 -8.87
N PRO A 526 8.79 12.67 -7.85
CA PRO A 526 8.25 12.81 -6.52
C PRO A 526 8.56 14.19 -5.92
N VAL A 527 7.60 14.71 -5.14
CA VAL A 527 7.77 15.96 -4.38
C VAL A 527 8.13 15.59 -2.94
N TYR A 528 9.38 15.78 -2.58
CA TYR A 528 9.90 15.38 -1.27
C TYR A 528 9.42 16.28 -0.12
N THR A 529 9.06 17.52 -0.41
CA THR A 529 8.68 18.53 0.58
C THR A 529 7.18 18.80 0.67
N HIS A 530 6.37 18.10 -0.15
CA HIS A 530 4.92 18.32 -0.18
C HIS A 530 4.28 17.97 1.17
N GLY A 531 3.46 18.88 1.70
CA GLY A 531 2.82 18.73 3.01
C GLY A 531 3.74 18.94 4.22
N ARG A 532 5.00 19.31 3.99
CA ARG A 532 5.94 19.73 5.03
C ARG A 532 6.20 21.22 4.87
N ASP A 533 5.68 21.99 5.78
CA ASP A 533 6.12 23.38 5.94
C ASP A 533 7.52 23.31 6.58
N VAL A 534 8.55 23.26 5.75
CA VAL A 534 9.94 23.30 6.20
C VAL A 534 10.30 24.75 6.47
N ARG A 535 9.74 25.30 7.54
CA ARG A 535 10.12 26.61 8.07
C ARG A 535 11.10 26.44 9.23
#